data_929926f3a67f2d85dcd53cb8b0bbac67
#
_entry.id   929926f3a67f2d85dcd53cb8b0bbac67
#
_cell.length_a   1.000
_cell.length_b   1.000
_cell.length_c   1.000
_cell.angle_alpha   90.00
_cell.angle_beta   90.00
_cell.angle_gamma   90.00
#
_symmetry.space_group_name_H-M   'P 1'
#
loop_
_entity.id
_entity.type
_entity.pdbx_description
1 polymer ?
#
loop_
_entity_poly.entity_id
_entity_poly.type
_entity_poly.pdbx_seq_one_letter_code
_entity_poly.pdbx_strand_id
1 'polypeptide(L)' 'MNKEDLIKMGYSPYTAISIIRQAKQIMVQKGYAFYNNRRLGHVPIVAVEEILGVSLHKE' A
#
# COMPACT_ATOMS: atom_id res chain seq x y z
N MET A 1 3.80 1.98 -5.23
CA MET A 1 4.17 2.59 -3.93
C MET A 1 4.67 1.51 -2.98
N ASN A 2 5.71 1.80 -2.25
CA ASN A 2 6.26 0.87 -1.27
C ASN A 2 6.34 1.55 0.10
N LYS A 3 6.86 0.81 1.09
CA LYS A 3 6.92 1.35 2.45
C LYS A 3 7.79 2.59 2.55
N GLU A 4 8.84 2.66 1.76
CA GLU A 4 9.74 3.81 1.82
C GLU A 4 9.07 5.09 1.35
N ASP A 5 8.18 4.98 0.36
CA ASP A 5 7.40 6.14 -0.07
C ASP A 5 6.54 6.65 1.07
N LEU A 6 5.95 5.75 1.83
CA LEU A 6 5.12 6.12 2.96
C LEU A 6 5.95 6.74 4.09
N ILE A 7 7.14 6.22 4.33
CA ILE A 7 8.01 6.80 5.33
C ILE A 7 8.39 8.23 4.95
N LYS A 8 8.66 8.46 3.67
CA LYS A 8 8.96 9.81 3.18
C LYS A 8 7.78 10.76 3.36
N MET A 9 6.57 10.22 3.39
CA MET A 9 5.37 11.03 3.59
C MET A 9 5.12 11.34 5.07
N GLY A 10 5.93 10.78 5.97
CA GLY A 10 5.81 11.07 7.39
C GLY A 10 5.28 9.93 8.23
N TYR A 11 4.99 8.78 7.65
CA TYR A 11 4.53 7.63 8.42
C TYR A 11 5.72 6.91 9.07
N SER A 12 5.49 6.36 10.27
CA SER A 12 6.52 5.57 10.92
C SER A 12 6.77 4.28 10.13
N PRO A 13 7.95 3.68 10.26
CA PRO A 13 8.23 2.41 9.56
C PRO A 13 7.20 1.32 9.88
N TYR A 14 6.78 1.21 11.12
CA TYR A 14 5.79 0.21 11.50
C TYR A 14 4.46 0.45 10.78
N THR A 15 4.00 1.69 10.79
CA THR A 15 2.76 2.06 10.13
C THR A 15 2.85 1.84 8.63
N ALA A 16 3.98 2.20 8.03
CA ALA A 16 4.20 2.01 6.59
C ALA A 16 4.08 0.54 6.22
N ILE A 17 4.70 -0.35 6.99
CA ILE A 17 4.64 -1.78 6.75
C ILE A 17 3.19 -2.28 6.86
N SER A 18 2.47 -1.79 7.86
CA SER A 18 1.08 -2.17 8.07
C SER A 18 0.20 -1.76 6.89
N ILE A 19 0.40 -0.54 6.39
CA ILE A 19 -0.37 -0.04 5.26
C ILE A 19 -0.10 -0.89 4.00
N ILE A 20 1.16 -1.19 3.74
CA ILE A 20 1.52 -2.02 2.59
C ILE A 20 0.87 -3.41 2.69
N ARG A 21 0.88 -3.99 3.88
CA ARG A 21 0.24 -5.28 4.11
C ARG A 21 -1.25 -5.25 3.79
N GLN A 22 -1.92 -4.22 4.28
CA GLN A 22 -3.35 -4.07 4.04
C GLN A 22 -3.65 -3.84 2.58
N ALA A 23 -2.81 -3.06 1.90
CA ALA A 23 -2.97 -2.82 0.48
C ALA A 23 -2.84 -4.10 -0.32
N LYS A 24 -1.89 -4.97 0.05
CA LYS A 24 -1.73 -6.26 -0.62
C LYS A 24 -2.98 -7.12 -0.44
N GLN A 25 -3.54 -7.13 0.75
CA GLN A 25 -4.76 -7.90 1.00
C GLN A 25 -5.94 -7.38 0.17
N ILE A 26 -6.06 -6.07 0.05
CA ILE A 26 -7.11 -5.48 -0.77
C ILE A 26 -6.97 -5.96 -2.22
N MET A 27 -5.78 -5.96 -2.74
CA MET A 27 -5.55 -6.38 -4.12
C MET A 27 -5.85 -7.86 -4.32
N VAL A 28 -5.46 -8.69 -3.36
CA VAL A 28 -5.76 -10.13 -3.43
C VAL A 28 -7.27 -10.35 -3.40
N GLN A 29 -7.99 -9.63 -2.55
CA GLN A 29 -9.44 -9.75 -2.46
C GLN A 29 -10.14 -9.32 -3.75
N LYS A 30 -9.52 -8.42 -4.49
CA LYS A 30 -10.05 -7.98 -5.78
C LYS A 30 -9.73 -8.95 -6.91
N GLY A 31 -9.03 -10.03 -6.62
CA GLY A 31 -8.74 -11.05 -7.60
C GLY A 31 -7.33 -10.99 -8.18
N TYR A 32 -6.48 -10.13 -7.66
CA TYR A 32 -5.10 -10.00 -8.14
C TYR A 32 -4.17 -10.86 -7.31
N ALA A 33 -4.17 -12.15 -7.57
CA ALA A 33 -3.38 -13.11 -6.79
C ALA A 33 -1.89 -12.82 -6.78
N PHE A 34 -1.40 -12.05 -7.76
CA PHE A 34 -0.01 -11.64 -7.82
C PHE A 34 0.45 -10.99 -6.52
N TYR A 35 -0.44 -10.25 -5.86
CA TYR A 35 -0.09 -9.53 -4.64
C TYR A 35 -0.06 -10.41 -3.40
N ASN A 36 -0.33 -11.70 -3.54
CA ASN A 36 -0.21 -12.65 -2.44
C ASN A 36 1.23 -13.14 -2.26
N ASN A 37 2.19 -12.41 -2.77
CA ASN A 37 3.61 -12.74 -2.69
C ASN A 37 4.24 -11.96 -1.55
N ARG A 38 4.81 -12.67 -0.57
CA ARG A 38 5.43 -12.04 0.59
C ARG A 38 6.58 -11.12 0.24
N ARG A 39 7.28 -11.42 -0.85
CA ARG A 39 8.45 -10.64 -1.25
C ARG A 39 8.07 -9.39 -2.01
N LEU A 40 6.83 -9.30 -2.44
CA LEU A 40 6.38 -8.13 -3.17
C LEU A 40 6.19 -6.97 -2.22
N GLY A 41 6.96 -5.91 -2.39
CA GLY A 41 6.87 -4.74 -1.54
C GLY A 41 6.18 -3.55 -2.18
N HIS A 42 5.69 -3.72 -3.41
CA HIS A 42 5.01 -2.64 -4.13
C HIS A 42 3.53 -2.91 -4.22
N VAL A 43 2.75 -1.86 -4.08
CA VAL A 43 1.30 -1.93 -4.22
C VAL A 43 0.83 -0.72 -5.02
N PRO A 44 -0.35 -0.82 -5.67
CA PRO A 44 -0.89 0.33 -6.39
C PRO A 44 -1.25 1.46 -5.44
N ILE A 45 -1.09 2.69 -5.90
CA ILE A 45 -1.45 3.86 -5.11
C ILE A 45 -2.93 3.82 -4.76
N VAL A 46 -3.76 3.33 -5.66
CA VAL A 46 -5.21 3.24 -5.44
C VAL A 46 -5.53 2.45 -4.18
N ALA A 47 -4.84 1.32 -3.96
CA ALA A 47 -5.09 0.51 -2.78
C ALA A 47 -4.70 1.24 -1.50
N VAL A 48 -3.60 1.98 -1.54
CA VAL A 48 -3.16 2.77 -0.39
C VAL A 48 -4.15 3.90 -0.12
N GLU A 49 -4.65 4.54 -1.16
CA GLU A 49 -5.64 5.60 -1.01
C GLU A 49 -6.91 5.08 -0.32
N GLU A 50 -7.34 3.88 -0.66
CA GLU A 50 -8.50 3.29 0.00
C GLU A 50 -8.29 3.11 1.49
N ILE A 51 -7.09 2.71 1.89
CA ILE A 51 -6.77 2.50 3.29
C ILE A 51 -6.73 3.83 4.03
N LEU A 52 -6.08 4.81 3.44
CA LEU A 52 -5.89 6.12 4.09
C LEU A 52 -7.12 7.00 3.98
N GLY A 53 -7.99 6.73 3.03
CA GLY A 53 -9.18 7.54 2.83
C GLY A 53 -8.90 8.91 2.22
N VAL A 54 -7.76 9.07 1.58
CA VAL A 54 -7.39 10.34 0.97
C VAL A 54 -6.81 10.11 -0.41
N SER A 55 -6.89 11.12 -1.26
CA SER A 55 -6.30 11.06 -2.58
C SER A 55 -4.82 11.41 -2.50
N LEU A 56 -3.97 10.60 -3.12
CA LEU A 56 -2.55 10.86 -3.17
C LEU A 56 -2.10 11.40 -4.52
N HIS A 57 -3.04 11.54 -5.45
CA HIS A 57 -2.73 12.12 -6.76
C HIS A 57 -2.65 13.63 -6.66
N LYS A 58 -1.64 14.17 -7.30
CA LYS A 58 -1.53 15.61 -7.43
C LYS A 58 -2.09 16.05 -8.77
N GLU A 59 -2.83 17.11 -8.73
CA GLU A 59 -3.39 17.69 -9.95
C GLU A 59 -2.36 18.50 -10.69
#